data_a1bb86ab8b0dd86d2235ec70bcd4e24a
#
_entry.id   a1bb86ab8b0dd86d2235ec70bcd4e24a
#
_cell.length_a   1.000
_cell.length_b   1.000
_cell.length_c   1.000
_cell.angle_alpha   90.00
_cell.angle_beta   90.00
_cell.angle_gamma   90.00
#
_symmetry.space_group_name_H-M   'P 1'
#
loop_
_entity.id
_entity.type
_entity.pdbx_description
1 polymer ?
#
loop_
_entity_poly.entity_id
_entity_poly.type
_entity_poly.pdbx_seq_one_letter_code
_entity_poly.pdbx_strand_id
1 'polypeptide(L)'
;WYGSLTAAQLTGDRELENRLIRKFEPLLTTETNRISPEAHVDFRVFGVVPLEIYLLTRDPKYLELGLSFADRQWAKTTPDGITTEARYWIDDMFMITALQVQAYRATGEAKYINRAALTMTAYLDRLQQPNGLFYHAPDSPYFWGRGNGWVAAGMTELLRSLPEDHPQRARIMAGYHKMMAALLQYQGADGLWRQLIDHPESWPETSSTGMFAFAMVTGVKHGWLEADTYGAAARKAWLGLVQHLDSRANIDNVCEGTGKGHSVQYYLDRKRNTGDLHGQAPILWTASALLR
;
A
#
# COMPACT_ATOMS: atom_id res chain seq x y z
N TRP A 1 -9.25 -2.29 8.14
CA TRP A 1 -9.76 -3.66 8.13
C TRP A 1 -8.74 -4.70 7.69
N TYR A 2 -8.18 -4.55 6.48
CA TYR A 2 -7.24 -5.53 5.93
C TYR A 2 -6.08 -5.86 6.89
N GLY A 3 -5.36 -4.84 7.37
CA GLY A 3 -4.29 -5.03 8.34
C GLY A 3 -4.74 -5.65 9.66
N SER A 4 -5.95 -5.31 10.13
CA SER A 4 -6.49 -5.89 11.37
C SER A 4 -6.88 -7.36 11.21
N LEU A 5 -7.45 -7.76 10.07
CA LEU A 5 -7.74 -9.16 9.76
C LEU A 5 -6.44 -9.97 9.68
N THR A 6 -5.43 -9.44 8.99
CA THR A 6 -4.10 -10.07 8.92
C THR A 6 -3.47 -10.24 10.31
N ALA A 7 -3.53 -9.20 11.16
CA ALA A 7 -3.01 -9.28 12.52
C ALA A 7 -3.75 -10.33 13.36
N ALA A 8 -5.08 -10.37 13.29
CA ALA A 8 -5.89 -11.37 14.00
C ALA A 8 -5.51 -12.81 13.60
N GLN A 9 -5.29 -13.06 12.30
CA GLN A 9 -4.83 -14.36 11.81
C GLN A 9 -3.47 -14.74 12.37
N LEU A 10 -2.50 -13.83 12.28
CA LEU A 10 -1.11 -14.10 12.67
C LEU A 10 -0.97 -14.32 14.18
N THR A 11 -1.82 -13.67 14.99
CA THR A 11 -1.84 -13.84 16.44
C THR A 11 -2.78 -14.95 16.92
N GLY A 12 -3.57 -15.53 16.03
CA GLY A 12 -4.58 -16.53 16.39
C GLY A 12 -5.79 -15.96 17.14
N ASP A 13 -5.99 -14.64 17.09
CA ASP A 13 -7.11 -13.95 17.77
C ASP A 13 -8.42 -14.15 16.99
N ARG A 14 -9.05 -15.30 17.22
CA ARG A 14 -10.34 -15.66 16.58
C ARG A 14 -11.49 -14.74 17.01
N GLU A 15 -11.44 -14.16 18.19
CA GLU A 15 -12.49 -13.25 18.65
C GLU A 15 -12.43 -11.94 17.85
N LEU A 16 -11.24 -11.36 17.69
CA LEU A 16 -11.03 -10.19 16.86
C LEU A 16 -11.42 -10.45 15.40
N GLU A 17 -10.96 -11.57 14.83
CA GLU A 17 -11.31 -11.97 13.46
C GLU A 17 -12.84 -12.01 13.25
N ASN A 18 -13.54 -12.74 14.10
CA ASN A 18 -15.00 -12.86 14.04
C ASN A 18 -15.72 -11.50 14.25
N ARG A 19 -15.20 -10.66 15.15
CA ARG A 19 -15.75 -9.31 15.38
C ARG A 19 -15.60 -8.43 14.14
N LEU A 20 -14.46 -8.48 13.46
CA LEU A 20 -14.22 -7.72 12.22
C LEU A 20 -15.13 -8.19 11.08
N ILE A 21 -15.34 -9.52 10.94
CA ILE A 21 -16.24 -10.09 9.94
C ILE A 21 -17.68 -9.66 10.23
N ARG A 22 -18.19 -9.83 11.46
CA ARG A 22 -19.54 -9.38 11.84
C ARG A 22 -19.75 -7.89 11.61
N LYS A 23 -18.72 -7.07 11.85
CA LYS A 23 -18.78 -5.63 11.57
C LYS A 23 -18.93 -5.30 10.07
N PHE A 24 -18.47 -6.20 9.20
CA PHE A 24 -18.60 -6.06 7.74
C PHE A 24 -19.98 -6.48 7.22
N GLU A 25 -20.66 -7.44 7.86
CA GLU A 25 -21.92 -8.04 7.36
C GLU A 25 -23.02 -7.03 7.00
N PRO A 26 -23.26 -5.94 7.76
CA PRO A 26 -24.26 -4.94 7.38
C PRO A 26 -24.02 -4.31 5.99
N LEU A 27 -22.77 -4.24 5.53
CA LEU A 27 -22.44 -3.73 4.21
C LEU A 27 -22.89 -4.65 3.07
N LEU A 28 -23.19 -5.91 3.36
CA LEU A 28 -23.76 -6.87 2.40
C LEU A 28 -25.29 -6.84 2.37
N THR A 29 -25.95 -6.23 3.36
CA THR A 29 -27.39 -6.35 3.58
C THR A 29 -28.08 -5.00 3.78
N THR A 30 -27.99 -4.43 4.96
CA THR A 30 -28.76 -3.25 5.39
C THR A 30 -28.06 -1.91 5.14
N GLU A 31 -26.72 -1.92 4.96
CA GLU A 31 -25.90 -0.73 4.78
C GLU A 31 -25.15 -0.71 3.44
N THR A 32 -25.68 -1.36 2.42
CA THR A 32 -25.07 -1.43 1.08
C THR A 32 -24.88 -0.04 0.45
N ASN A 33 -25.71 0.93 0.83
CA ASN A 33 -25.62 2.33 0.40
C ASN A 33 -24.37 3.07 0.93
N ARG A 34 -23.66 2.51 1.90
CA ARG A 34 -22.37 3.04 2.37
C ARG A 34 -21.22 2.67 1.46
N ILE A 35 -21.42 1.70 0.57
CA ILE A 35 -20.41 1.33 -0.43
C ILE A 35 -20.54 2.30 -1.61
N SER A 36 -19.51 3.09 -1.87
CA SER A 36 -19.52 4.03 -2.99
C SER A 36 -19.65 3.29 -4.33
N PRO A 37 -20.59 3.69 -5.20
CA PRO A 37 -20.70 3.15 -6.55
C PRO A 37 -19.71 3.78 -7.54
N GLU A 38 -18.99 4.84 -7.13
CA GLU A 38 -18.15 5.64 -8.01
C GLU A 38 -17.01 4.83 -8.65
N ALA A 39 -16.74 5.14 -9.92
CA ALA A 39 -15.63 4.58 -10.68
C ALA A 39 -14.34 5.33 -10.34
N HIS A 40 -13.79 5.06 -9.17
CA HIS A 40 -12.60 5.72 -8.66
C HIS A 40 -11.74 4.73 -7.86
N VAL A 41 -10.43 4.76 -8.06
CA VAL A 41 -9.49 3.81 -7.47
C VAL A 41 -9.57 3.77 -5.93
N ASP A 42 -9.77 4.92 -5.28
CA ASP A 42 -9.84 5.02 -3.81
C ASP A 42 -11.10 4.35 -3.24
N PHE A 43 -12.17 4.24 -4.03
CA PHE A 43 -13.36 3.47 -3.66
C PHE A 43 -13.26 2.00 -4.09
N ARG A 44 -12.65 1.73 -5.25
CA ARG A 44 -12.47 0.35 -5.73
C ARG A 44 -11.61 -0.50 -4.80
N VAL A 45 -10.56 0.07 -4.21
CA VAL A 45 -9.65 -0.65 -3.29
C VAL A 45 -10.38 -1.27 -2.10
N PHE A 46 -11.56 -0.79 -1.75
CA PHE A 46 -12.42 -1.39 -0.73
C PHE A 46 -12.68 -2.88 -0.98
N GLY A 47 -12.71 -3.32 -2.24
CA GLY A 47 -12.86 -4.73 -2.62
C GLY A 47 -11.80 -5.67 -2.06
N VAL A 48 -10.66 -5.16 -1.60
CA VAL A 48 -9.64 -5.94 -0.89
C VAL A 48 -10.20 -6.57 0.38
N VAL A 49 -11.09 -5.87 1.10
CA VAL A 49 -11.61 -6.33 2.39
C VAL A 49 -12.52 -7.57 2.24
N PRO A 50 -13.57 -7.55 1.39
CA PRO A 50 -14.38 -8.75 1.21
C PRO A 50 -13.58 -9.91 0.60
N LEU A 51 -12.60 -9.68 -0.28
CA LEU A 51 -11.73 -10.75 -0.79
C LEU A 51 -10.89 -11.38 0.33
N GLU A 52 -10.37 -10.59 1.28
CA GLU A 52 -9.68 -11.11 2.45
C GLU A 52 -10.62 -11.93 3.34
N ILE A 53 -11.83 -11.45 3.59
CA ILE A 53 -12.84 -12.21 4.38
C ILE A 53 -13.19 -13.53 3.66
N TYR A 54 -13.29 -13.53 2.33
CA TYR A 54 -13.50 -14.77 1.57
C TYR A 54 -12.35 -15.77 1.76
N LEU A 55 -11.11 -15.29 1.73
CA LEU A 55 -9.95 -16.18 1.95
C LEU A 55 -10.00 -16.87 3.33
N LEU A 56 -10.59 -16.20 4.33
CA LEU A 56 -10.77 -16.71 5.68
C LEU A 56 -11.96 -17.66 5.81
N THR A 57 -13.11 -17.29 5.25
CA THR A 57 -14.39 -17.93 5.52
C THR A 57 -14.83 -18.91 4.44
N ARG A 58 -14.35 -18.70 3.21
CA ARG A 58 -14.81 -19.37 1.97
C ARG A 58 -16.28 -19.12 1.65
N ASP A 59 -16.93 -18.15 2.28
CA ASP A 59 -18.31 -17.77 2.00
C ASP A 59 -18.38 -16.97 0.68
N PRO A 60 -19.09 -17.50 -0.35
CA PRO A 60 -19.07 -16.93 -1.72
C PRO A 60 -19.61 -15.51 -1.82
N LYS A 61 -20.46 -15.07 -0.88
CA LYS A 61 -20.99 -13.69 -0.89
C LYS A 61 -19.89 -12.63 -0.83
N TYR A 62 -18.80 -12.89 -0.11
CA TYR A 62 -17.66 -11.99 -0.03
C TYR A 62 -16.81 -12.01 -1.31
N LEU A 63 -16.66 -13.18 -1.93
CA LEU A 63 -16.00 -13.31 -3.22
C LEU A 63 -16.73 -12.49 -4.29
N GLU A 64 -18.05 -12.69 -4.41
CA GLU A 64 -18.89 -11.99 -5.39
C GLU A 64 -18.76 -10.48 -5.25
N LEU A 65 -18.88 -9.95 -4.03
CA LEU A 65 -18.72 -8.52 -3.79
C LEU A 65 -17.32 -8.04 -4.19
N GLY A 66 -16.26 -8.72 -3.72
CA GLY A 66 -14.88 -8.32 -4.00
C GLY A 66 -14.53 -8.35 -5.47
N LEU A 67 -14.91 -9.42 -6.19
CA LEU A 67 -14.69 -9.54 -7.64
C LEU A 67 -15.49 -8.47 -8.42
N SER A 68 -16.67 -8.09 -7.95
CA SER A 68 -17.43 -7.01 -8.58
C SER A 68 -16.67 -5.68 -8.60
N PHE A 69 -15.82 -5.40 -7.60
CA PHE A 69 -14.93 -4.24 -7.61
C PHE A 69 -13.77 -4.41 -8.59
N ALA A 70 -13.09 -5.55 -8.55
CA ALA A 70 -11.94 -5.84 -9.41
C ALA A 70 -12.31 -5.84 -10.90
N ASP A 71 -13.44 -6.42 -11.28
CA ASP A 71 -13.89 -6.47 -12.66
C ASP A 71 -14.46 -5.14 -13.15
N ARG A 72 -15.23 -4.41 -12.32
CA ARG A 72 -15.69 -3.06 -12.65
C ARG A 72 -14.54 -2.08 -12.85
N GLN A 73 -13.44 -2.22 -12.13
CA GLN A 73 -12.24 -1.41 -12.32
C GLN A 73 -11.65 -1.60 -13.75
N TRP A 74 -11.89 -2.75 -14.38
CA TRP A 74 -11.48 -3.07 -15.76
C TRP A 74 -12.61 -3.07 -16.77
N ALA A 75 -13.76 -2.50 -16.45
CA ALA A 75 -14.89 -2.39 -17.38
C ALA A 75 -14.56 -1.56 -18.63
N LYS A 76 -13.63 -0.62 -18.51
CA LYS A 76 -13.10 0.18 -19.62
C LYS A 76 -11.58 0.25 -19.53
N THR A 77 -10.92 0.12 -20.67
CA THR A 77 -9.46 0.19 -20.77
C THR A 77 -9.01 1.20 -21.83
N THR A 78 -7.81 1.70 -21.65
CA THR A 78 -7.05 2.43 -22.65
C THR A 78 -6.53 1.48 -23.73
N PRO A 79 -6.02 1.96 -24.89
CA PRO A 79 -5.49 1.09 -25.95
C PRO A 79 -4.35 0.17 -25.51
N ASP A 80 -3.57 0.56 -24.49
CA ASP A 80 -2.50 -0.23 -23.88
C ASP A 80 -2.99 -1.21 -22.80
N GLY A 81 -4.32 -1.34 -22.63
CA GLY A 81 -4.95 -2.33 -21.75
C GLY A 81 -5.05 -1.94 -20.28
N ILE A 82 -4.65 -0.73 -19.91
CA ILE A 82 -4.75 -0.22 -18.54
C ILE A 82 -6.18 0.28 -18.30
N THR A 83 -6.67 0.13 -17.06
CA THR A 83 -7.98 0.68 -16.69
C THR A 83 -8.07 2.19 -16.92
N THR A 84 -9.22 2.68 -17.41
CA THR A 84 -9.48 4.13 -17.53
C THR A 84 -9.61 4.83 -16.18
N GLU A 85 -9.67 4.09 -15.07
CA GLU A 85 -9.63 4.67 -13.72
C GLU A 85 -8.20 5.10 -13.30
N ALA A 86 -7.15 4.69 -14.04
CA ALA A 86 -5.77 5.08 -13.79
C ALA A 86 -5.55 6.59 -14.07
N ARG A 87 -5.11 7.31 -13.05
CA ARG A 87 -4.91 8.77 -13.10
C ARG A 87 -3.45 9.15 -13.32
N TYR A 88 -2.53 8.19 -13.23
CA TYR A 88 -1.10 8.38 -13.06
C TYR A 88 -0.75 9.24 -11.83
N TRP A 89 -1.54 9.13 -10.78
CA TRP A 89 -1.16 9.54 -9.44
C TRP A 89 -0.45 8.38 -8.75
N ILE A 90 0.53 8.70 -7.96
CA ILE A 90 1.38 7.72 -7.27
C ILE A 90 0.57 6.73 -6.40
N ASP A 91 -0.55 7.19 -5.83
CA ASP A 91 -1.46 6.39 -4.98
C ASP A 91 -2.08 5.19 -5.74
N ASP A 92 -2.32 5.35 -7.03
CA ASP A 92 -2.90 4.31 -7.89
C ASP A 92 -2.06 3.04 -7.89
N MET A 93 -0.73 3.16 -7.68
CA MET A 93 0.19 2.02 -7.64
C MET A 93 -0.11 1.04 -6.50
N PHE A 94 -0.77 1.48 -5.42
CA PHE A 94 -1.33 0.60 -4.41
C PHE A 94 -2.80 0.31 -4.67
N MET A 95 -3.63 1.33 -4.88
CA MET A 95 -5.10 1.18 -4.92
C MET A 95 -5.56 0.23 -6.03
N ILE A 96 -4.93 0.31 -7.21
CA ILE A 96 -5.23 -0.59 -8.31
C ILE A 96 -4.61 -1.97 -8.07
N THR A 97 -3.31 -2.01 -7.75
CA THR A 97 -2.60 -3.29 -7.71
C THR A 97 -3.04 -4.16 -6.53
N ALA A 98 -3.28 -3.59 -5.35
CA ALA A 98 -3.72 -4.36 -4.19
C ALA A 98 -5.06 -5.08 -4.43
N LEU A 99 -6.02 -4.42 -5.07
CA LEU A 99 -7.31 -5.03 -5.41
C LEU A 99 -7.15 -6.18 -6.40
N GLN A 100 -6.40 -5.98 -7.48
CA GLN A 100 -6.21 -7.00 -8.50
C GLN A 100 -5.38 -8.19 -7.95
N VAL A 101 -4.36 -7.93 -7.15
CA VAL A 101 -3.57 -8.97 -6.46
C VAL A 101 -4.45 -9.78 -5.52
N GLN A 102 -5.34 -9.13 -4.77
CA GLN A 102 -6.21 -9.84 -3.84
C GLN A 102 -7.27 -10.68 -4.58
N ALA A 103 -7.78 -10.20 -5.72
CA ALA A 103 -8.64 -10.98 -6.60
C ALA A 103 -7.91 -12.23 -7.17
N TYR A 104 -6.63 -12.08 -7.54
CA TYR A 104 -5.79 -13.21 -7.93
C TYR A 104 -5.62 -14.23 -6.79
N ARG A 105 -5.32 -13.78 -5.57
CA ARG A 105 -5.20 -14.66 -4.39
C ARG A 105 -6.48 -15.44 -4.10
N ALA A 106 -7.62 -14.80 -4.33
CA ALA A 106 -8.93 -15.41 -4.08
C ALA A 106 -9.34 -16.44 -5.14
N THR A 107 -8.93 -16.26 -6.41
CA THR A 107 -9.44 -17.05 -7.55
C THR A 107 -8.39 -17.89 -8.26
N GLY A 108 -7.11 -17.47 -8.25
CA GLY A 108 -6.06 -18.04 -9.10
C GLY A 108 -6.13 -17.58 -10.57
N GLU A 109 -7.10 -16.70 -10.94
CA GLU A 109 -7.27 -16.28 -12.33
C GLU A 109 -6.16 -15.31 -12.78
N ALA A 110 -5.35 -15.72 -13.74
CA ALA A 110 -4.19 -14.97 -14.24
C ALA A 110 -4.54 -13.54 -14.74
N LYS A 111 -5.77 -13.31 -15.17
CA LYS A 111 -6.19 -11.97 -15.62
C LYS A 111 -5.92 -10.87 -14.58
N TYR A 112 -6.15 -11.17 -13.29
CA TYR A 112 -5.99 -10.20 -12.22
C TYR A 112 -4.53 -9.85 -11.96
N ILE A 113 -3.66 -10.85 -11.85
CA ILE A 113 -2.23 -10.59 -11.61
C ILE A 113 -1.57 -9.91 -12.82
N ASN A 114 -2.00 -10.25 -14.07
CA ASN A 114 -1.56 -9.60 -15.29
C ASN A 114 -1.95 -8.11 -15.32
N ARG A 115 -3.19 -7.77 -14.91
CA ARG A 115 -3.66 -6.38 -14.78
C ARG A 115 -2.81 -5.58 -13.79
N ALA A 116 -2.53 -6.16 -12.63
CA ALA A 116 -1.67 -5.54 -11.60
C ALA A 116 -0.25 -5.30 -12.12
N ALA A 117 0.36 -6.29 -12.77
CA ALA A 117 1.72 -6.20 -13.30
C ALA A 117 1.82 -5.19 -14.45
N LEU A 118 0.84 -5.17 -15.37
CA LEU A 118 0.76 -4.20 -16.45
C LEU A 118 0.68 -2.76 -15.91
N THR A 119 -0.21 -2.52 -14.95
CA THR A 119 -0.34 -1.21 -14.32
C THR A 119 0.97 -0.81 -13.63
N MET A 120 1.53 -1.71 -12.82
CA MET A 120 2.77 -1.41 -12.10
C MET A 120 3.91 -1.01 -13.06
N THR A 121 4.11 -1.74 -14.16
CA THR A 121 5.16 -1.41 -15.14
C THR A 121 4.93 -0.07 -15.83
N ALA A 122 3.69 0.24 -16.22
CA ALA A 122 3.36 1.53 -16.83
C ALA A 122 3.64 2.71 -15.90
N TYR A 123 3.36 2.55 -14.60
CA TYR A 123 3.64 3.59 -13.61
C TYR A 123 5.14 3.70 -13.28
N LEU A 124 5.86 2.57 -13.23
CA LEU A 124 7.32 2.57 -13.11
C LEU A 124 7.97 3.38 -14.23
N ASP A 125 7.52 3.17 -15.47
CA ASP A 125 8.09 3.87 -16.63
C ASP A 125 7.75 5.36 -16.65
N ARG A 126 6.64 5.76 -16.05
CA ARG A 126 6.16 7.14 -16.09
C ARG A 126 6.55 7.98 -14.88
N LEU A 127 6.65 7.39 -13.68
CA LEU A 127 6.83 8.12 -12.44
C LEU A 127 8.17 7.89 -11.74
N GLN A 128 8.84 6.72 -11.93
CA GLN A 128 10.10 6.46 -11.25
C GLN A 128 11.23 7.30 -11.85
N GLN A 129 11.89 8.05 -10.99
CA GLN A 129 12.96 8.96 -11.38
C GLN A 129 14.34 8.28 -11.33
N PRO A 130 15.39 8.91 -11.93
CA PRO A 130 16.75 8.38 -11.90
C PRO A 130 17.29 8.11 -10.49
N ASN A 131 16.88 8.88 -9.48
CA ASN A 131 17.25 8.70 -8.07
C ASN A 131 16.51 7.53 -7.38
N GLY A 132 15.58 6.86 -8.06
CA GLY A 132 14.81 5.71 -7.52
C GLY A 132 13.49 6.06 -6.88
N LEU A 133 13.23 7.31 -6.53
CA LEU A 133 11.97 7.79 -5.98
C LEU A 133 10.95 8.06 -7.08
N PHE A 134 9.70 8.32 -6.67
CA PHE A 134 8.58 8.55 -7.59
C PHE A 134 8.01 9.94 -7.43
N TYR A 135 7.76 10.61 -8.54
CA TYR A 135 6.96 11.84 -8.53
C TYR A 135 5.52 11.56 -8.10
N HIS A 136 4.86 12.52 -7.45
CA HIS A 136 3.46 12.41 -7.06
C HIS A 136 2.55 12.18 -8.28
N ALA A 137 2.83 12.87 -9.38
CA ALA A 137 2.21 12.69 -10.69
C ALA A 137 3.14 13.28 -11.77
N PRO A 138 2.89 13.06 -13.08
CA PRO A 138 3.71 13.65 -14.15
C PRO A 138 3.78 15.17 -14.11
N ASP A 139 2.74 15.82 -13.62
CA ASP A 139 2.61 17.28 -13.46
C ASP A 139 2.84 17.76 -12.02
N SER A 140 3.29 16.89 -11.13
CA SER A 140 3.60 17.19 -9.73
C SER A 140 4.93 16.54 -9.32
N PRO A 141 6.09 17.16 -9.68
CA PRO A 141 7.41 16.57 -9.55
C PRO A 141 7.97 16.65 -8.11
N TYR A 142 7.20 16.17 -7.15
CA TYR A 142 7.57 16.17 -5.73
C TYR A 142 7.60 14.74 -5.20
N PHE A 143 8.63 14.42 -4.40
CA PHE A 143 8.81 13.10 -3.78
C PHE A 143 8.05 13.01 -2.45
N TRP A 144 6.72 13.09 -2.53
CA TRP A 144 5.85 13.00 -1.36
C TRP A 144 5.99 11.66 -0.65
N GLY A 145 6.23 11.71 0.68
CA GLY A 145 6.52 10.55 1.51
C GLY A 145 5.45 9.46 1.42
N ARG A 146 4.19 9.77 1.79
CA ARG A 146 3.12 8.77 1.74
C ARG A 146 2.83 8.26 0.32
N GLY A 147 2.93 9.10 -0.70
CA GLY A 147 2.81 8.65 -2.08
C GLY A 147 3.83 7.57 -2.42
N ASN A 148 5.11 7.83 -2.11
CA ASN A 148 6.17 6.82 -2.26
C ASN A 148 5.92 5.59 -1.36
N GLY A 149 5.32 5.77 -0.18
CA GLY A 149 4.89 4.67 0.68
C GLY A 149 3.88 3.75 -0.03
N TRP A 150 2.89 4.33 -0.72
CA TRP A 150 1.94 3.55 -1.52
C TRP A 150 2.62 2.72 -2.61
N VAL A 151 3.63 3.29 -3.28
CA VAL A 151 4.44 2.55 -4.28
C VAL A 151 5.16 1.37 -3.64
N ALA A 152 5.87 1.61 -2.53
CA ALA A 152 6.61 0.57 -1.83
C ALA A 152 5.70 -0.57 -1.39
N ALA A 153 4.53 -0.25 -0.79
CA ALA A 153 3.55 -1.23 -0.37
C ALA A 153 2.91 -1.96 -1.58
N GLY A 154 2.55 -1.24 -2.64
CA GLY A 154 1.96 -1.82 -3.86
C GLY A 154 2.90 -2.78 -4.58
N MET A 155 4.17 -2.39 -4.78
CA MET A 155 5.18 -3.30 -5.35
C MET A 155 5.39 -4.54 -4.48
N THR A 156 5.43 -4.36 -3.15
CA THR A 156 5.60 -5.45 -2.20
C THR A 156 4.43 -6.44 -2.27
N GLU A 157 3.19 -5.96 -2.23
CA GLU A 157 2.01 -6.82 -2.33
C GLU A 157 1.94 -7.55 -3.68
N LEU A 158 2.30 -6.88 -4.76
CA LEU A 158 2.37 -7.50 -6.09
C LEU A 158 3.44 -8.60 -6.14
N LEU A 159 4.68 -8.30 -5.77
CA LEU A 159 5.80 -9.24 -5.83
C LEU A 159 5.61 -10.49 -4.98
N ARG A 160 4.88 -10.38 -3.86
CA ARG A 160 4.51 -11.53 -3.01
C ARG A 160 3.60 -12.55 -3.70
N SER A 161 2.92 -12.16 -4.77
CA SER A 161 1.94 -13.01 -5.47
C SER A 161 2.26 -13.19 -6.95
N LEU A 162 3.12 -12.36 -7.51
CA LEU A 162 3.52 -12.43 -8.91
C LEU A 162 4.35 -13.69 -9.15
N PRO A 163 3.98 -14.60 -10.06
CA PRO A 163 4.76 -15.78 -10.37
C PRO A 163 6.21 -15.47 -10.73
N GLU A 164 7.12 -16.38 -10.38
CA GLU A 164 8.56 -16.19 -10.63
C GLU A 164 8.90 -16.07 -12.12
N ASP A 165 8.16 -16.76 -12.97
CA ASP A 165 8.30 -16.78 -14.43
C ASP A 165 7.47 -15.70 -15.14
N HIS A 166 6.78 -14.81 -14.40
CA HIS A 166 5.95 -13.78 -15.00
C HIS A 166 6.81 -12.78 -15.81
N PRO A 167 6.47 -12.46 -17.07
CA PRO A 167 7.31 -11.64 -17.95
C PRO A 167 7.73 -10.28 -17.39
N GLN A 168 6.89 -9.66 -16.58
CA GLN A 168 7.14 -8.32 -16.00
C GLN A 168 7.85 -8.37 -14.64
N ARG A 169 8.05 -9.56 -14.05
CA ARG A 169 8.61 -9.68 -12.70
C ARG A 169 10.00 -9.05 -12.58
N ALA A 170 10.88 -9.30 -13.52
CA ALA A 170 12.24 -8.74 -13.50
C ALA A 170 12.23 -7.20 -13.53
N ARG A 171 11.35 -6.60 -14.35
CA ARG A 171 11.21 -5.12 -14.42
C ARG A 171 10.69 -4.53 -13.12
N ILE A 172 9.66 -5.17 -12.51
CA ILE A 172 9.08 -4.71 -11.24
C ILE A 172 10.09 -4.86 -10.10
N MET A 173 10.80 -6.00 -10.04
CA MET A 173 11.85 -6.23 -9.04
C MET A 173 12.98 -5.21 -9.15
N ALA A 174 13.42 -4.88 -10.37
CA ALA A 174 14.42 -3.84 -10.60
C ALA A 174 13.95 -2.46 -10.10
N GLY A 175 12.68 -2.11 -10.35
CA GLY A 175 12.08 -0.88 -9.83
C GLY A 175 12.01 -0.85 -8.30
N TYR A 176 11.66 -1.98 -7.70
CA TYR A 176 11.62 -2.16 -6.24
C TYR A 176 13.03 -2.00 -5.63
N HIS A 177 14.05 -2.70 -6.15
CA HIS A 177 15.42 -2.58 -5.65
C HIS A 177 15.96 -1.16 -5.75
N LYS A 178 15.70 -0.48 -6.88
CA LYS A 178 16.11 0.91 -7.09
C LYS A 178 15.48 1.85 -6.07
N MET A 179 14.19 1.65 -5.76
CA MET A 179 13.50 2.41 -4.72
C MET A 179 14.04 2.12 -3.31
N MET A 180 14.22 0.84 -2.96
CA MET A 180 14.75 0.46 -1.64
C MET A 180 16.14 1.04 -1.40
N ALA A 181 17.01 1.03 -2.41
CA ALA A 181 18.35 1.64 -2.34
C ALA A 181 18.26 3.17 -2.13
N ALA A 182 17.35 3.85 -2.81
CA ALA A 182 17.11 5.27 -2.60
C ALA A 182 16.64 5.56 -1.17
N LEU A 183 15.69 4.78 -0.67
CA LEU A 183 15.16 4.97 0.69
C LEU A 183 16.23 4.85 1.78
N LEU A 184 17.23 3.98 1.63
CA LEU A 184 18.36 3.91 2.56
C LEU A 184 19.10 5.24 2.70
N GLN A 185 19.27 5.97 1.59
CA GLN A 185 20.00 7.24 1.57
C GLN A 185 19.24 8.38 2.26
N TYR A 186 17.90 8.28 2.28
CA TYR A 186 17.04 9.33 2.82
C TYR A 186 16.47 9.02 4.21
N GLN A 187 16.84 7.90 4.83
CA GLN A 187 16.39 7.57 6.18
C GLN A 187 17.04 8.50 7.22
N GLY A 188 16.22 9.21 7.99
CA GLY A 188 16.68 10.09 9.04
C GLY A 188 17.42 9.38 10.18
N ALA A 189 18.17 10.13 10.99
CA ALA A 189 18.84 9.61 12.18
C ALA A 189 17.87 9.03 13.20
N ASP A 190 16.64 9.55 13.24
CA ASP A 190 15.50 9.08 14.03
C ASP A 190 14.84 7.78 13.48
N GLY A 191 15.29 7.29 12.33
CA GLY A 191 14.73 6.11 11.66
C GLY A 191 13.56 6.41 10.74
N LEU A 192 13.07 7.65 10.70
CA LEU A 192 11.88 8.04 9.95
C LEU A 192 12.25 8.69 8.62
N TRP A 193 11.33 8.59 7.65
CA TRP A 193 11.38 9.36 6.41
C TRP A 193 10.55 10.64 6.53
N ARG A 194 10.83 11.58 5.65
CA ARG A 194 10.26 12.92 5.69
C ARG A 194 9.02 13.05 4.81
N GLN A 195 8.20 14.05 5.08
CA GLN A 195 7.00 14.41 4.30
C GLN A 195 7.32 14.63 2.81
N LEU A 196 8.43 15.31 2.51
CA LEU A 196 9.12 15.27 1.22
C LEU A 196 10.45 14.54 1.44
N ILE A 197 10.65 13.41 0.77
CA ILE A 197 11.75 12.48 1.07
C ILE A 197 13.12 13.11 0.85
N ASP A 198 13.27 13.94 -0.18
CA ASP A 198 14.48 14.65 -0.57
C ASP A 198 14.69 15.99 0.15
N HIS A 199 13.80 16.32 1.11
CA HIS A 199 13.85 17.53 1.92
C HIS A 199 14.09 17.17 3.40
N PRO A 200 15.36 17.08 3.86
CA PRO A 200 15.67 16.65 5.22
C PRO A 200 15.12 17.59 6.30
N GLU A 201 14.85 18.86 5.95
CA GLU A 201 14.22 19.87 6.79
C GLU A 201 12.70 19.67 6.96
N SER A 202 12.07 18.85 6.12
CA SER A 202 10.64 18.55 6.27
C SER A 202 10.40 17.64 7.48
N TRP A 203 9.20 17.69 8.01
CA TRP A 203 8.84 16.95 9.22
C TRP A 203 8.79 15.43 8.99
N PRO A 204 9.07 14.60 10.04
CA PRO A 204 9.00 13.14 9.93
C PRO A 204 7.56 12.69 9.72
N GLU A 205 7.34 11.84 8.69
CA GLU A 205 6.02 11.37 8.27
C GLU A 205 5.88 9.87 8.58
N THR A 206 4.96 9.54 9.49
CA THR A 206 4.88 8.18 10.06
C THR A 206 4.18 7.18 9.16
N SER A 207 3.23 7.62 8.32
CA SER A 207 2.52 6.69 7.42
C SER A 207 3.45 6.12 6.34
N SER A 208 4.26 6.96 5.71
CA SER A 208 5.27 6.52 4.74
C SER A 208 6.32 5.62 5.39
N THR A 209 6.77 6.01 6.58
CA THR A 209 7.75 5.23 7.35
C THR A 209 7.24 3.81 7.60
N GLY A 210 5.97 3.65 8.00
CA GLY A 210 5.36 2.34 8.17
C GLY A 210 5.32 1.54 6.85
N MET A 211 4.95 2.17 5.74
CA MET A 211 4.91 1.50 4.43
C MET A 211 6.30 1.07 3.95
N PHE A 212 7.33 1.91 4.15
CA PHE A 212 8.71 1.57 3.79
C PHE A 212 9.26 0.44 4.67
N ALA A 213 9.01 0.50 5.98
CA ALA A 213 9.38 -0.57 6.90
C ALA A 213 8.71 -1.90 6.53
N PHE A 214 7.41 -1.88 6.22
CA PHE A 214 6.67 -3.05 5.70
C PHE A 214 7.34 -3.64 4.45
N ALA A 215 7.69 -2.78 3.49
CA ALA A 215 8.34 -3.21 2.24
C ALA A 215 9.71 -3.82 2.51
N MET A 216 10.54 -3.19 3.34
CA MET A 216 11.88 -3.69 3.67
C MET A 216 11.84 -5.00 4.46
N VAL A 217 10.99 -5.10 5.51
CA VAL A 217 10.82 -6.35 6.28
C VAL A 217 10.40 -7.50 5.37
N THR A 218 9.41 -7.25 4.51
CA THR A 218 8.91 -8.26 3.58
C THR A 218 9.99 -8.66 2.59
N GLY A 219 10.72 -7.70 2.03
CA GLY A 219 11.80 -7.96 1.08
C GLY A 219 12.94 -8.80 1.67
N VAL A 220 13.34 -8.52 2.91
CA VAL A 220 14.34 -9.33 3.62
C VAL A 220 13.83 -10.75 3.84
N LYS A 221 12.61 -10.93 4.31
CA LYS A 221 12.03 -12.26 4.58
C LYS A 221 11.85 -13.11 3.32
N HIS A 222 11.65 -12.48 2.17
CA HIS A 222 11.57 -13.16 0.87
C HIS A 222 12.94 -13.31 0.16
N GLY A 223 14.03 -12.86 0.77
CA GLY A 223 15.37 -12.91 0.16
C GLY A 223 15.58 -11.95 -1.01
N TRP A 224 14.71 -10.95 -1.16
CA TRP A 224 14.85 -9.92 -2.19
C TRP A 224 15.83 -8.82 -1.79
N LEU A 225 16.00 -8.61 -0.49
CA LEU A 225 16.86 -7.57 0.09
C LEU A 225 17.86 -8.21 1.07
N GLU A 226 19.05 -7.63 1.13
CA GLU A 226 20.11 -8.05 2.02
C GLU A 226 19.76 -7.70 3.47
N ALA A 227 19.86 -8.71 4.37
CA ALA A 227 19.35 -8.64 5.74
C ALA A 227 20.09 -7.64 6.63
N ASP A 228 21.43 -7.60 6.54
CA ASP A 228 22.26 -6.74 7.40
C ASP A 228 22.02 -5.25 7.14
N THR A 229 21.74 -4.89 5.89
CA THR A 229 21.50 -3.52 5.46
C THR A 229 20.02 -3.11 5.64
N TYR A 230 19.15 -3.81 4.94
CA TYR A 230 17.72 -3.42 4.92
C TYR A 230 16.97 -3.87 6.16
N GLY A 231 17.37 -4.97 6.78
CA GLY A 231 16.83 -5.40 8.07
C GLY A 231 17.20 -4.42 9.19
N ALA A 232 18.44 -3.91 9.20
CA ALA A 232 18.85 -2.86 10.13
C ALA A 232 18.04 -1.56 9.92
N ALA A 233 17.85 -1.13 8.66
CA ALA A 233 17.05 0.05 8.34
C ALA A 233 15.58 -0.12 8.75
N ALA A 234 14.98 -1.27 8.47
CA ALA A 234 13.62 -1.60 8.86
C ALA A 234 13.45 -1.63 10.39
N ARG A 235 14.41 -2.22 11.11
CA ARG A 235 14.42 -2.22 12.57
C ARG A 235 14.51 -0.81 13.13
N LYS A 236 15.38 0.03 12.57
CA LYS A 236 15.53 1.44 12.95
C LYS A 236 14.21 2.19 12.75
N ALA A 237 13.54 1.99 11.60
CA ALA A 237 12.23 2.57 11.30
C ALA A 237 11.17 2.11 12.31
N TRP A 238 11.10 0.82 12.62
CA TRP A 238 10.16 0.30 13.62
C TRP A 238 10.37 0.91 15.00
N LEU A 239 11.62 1.00 15.46
CA LEU A 239 11.94 1.63 16.73
C LEU A 239 11.58 3.13 16.76
N GLY A 240 11.74 3.84 15.64
CA GLY A 240 11.28 5.22 15.49
C GLY A 240 9.75 5.31 15.55
N LEU A 241 9.04 4.46 14.79
CA LEU A 241 7.57 4.47 14.73
C LEU A 241 6.92 4.25 16.11
N VAL A 242 7.44 3.31 16.92
CA VAL A 242 6.83 3.02 18.23
C VAL A 242 6.94 4.18 19.21
N GLN A 243 7.88 5.12 19.01
CA GLN A 243 7.98 6.35 19.81
C GLN A 243 6.86 7.34 19.48
N HIS A 244 6.18 7.18 18.34
CA HIS A 244 5.08 8.00 17.88
C HIS A 244 3.70 7.43 18.26
N LEU A 245 3.66 6.36 19.05
CA LEU A 245 2.41 5.79 19.57
C LEU A 245 2.06 6.40 20.93
N ASP A 246 0.82 6.90 21.05
CA ASP A 246 0.28 7.30 22.35
C ASP A 246 -0.15 6.08 23.21
N SER A 247 -0.62 6.33 24.42
CA SER A 247 -1.07 5.29 25.38
C SER A 247 -2.30 4.49 24.88
N ARG A 248 -2.97 4.95 23.82
CA ARG A 248 -4.09 4.28 23.15
C ARG A 248 -3.68 3.64 21.82
N ALA A 249 -2.38 3.58 21.55
CA ALA A 249 -1.78 3.10 20.30
C ALA A 249 -2.22 3.91 19.06
N ASN A 250 -2.56 5.19 19.22
CA ASN A 250 -2.71 6.08 18.08
C ASN A 250 -1.34 6.62 17.66
N ILE A 251 -1.05 6.52 16.37
CA ILE A 251 0.19 7.08 15.82
C ILE A 251 -0.01 8.56 15.45
N ASP A 252 0.94 9.40 15.79
CA ASP A 252 0.97 10.82 15.42
C ASP A 252 1.77 11.08 14.15
N ASN A 253 1.92 12.37 13.78
CA ASN A 253 2.65 12.82 12.59
C ASN A 253 2.20 12.13 11.28
N VAL A 254 0.93 11.83 11.17
CA VAL A 254 0.33 11.29 9.94
C VAL A 254 -0.12 12.44 9.05
N CYS A 255 0.40 12.54 7.85
CA CYS A 255 -0.05 13.50 6.86
C CYS A 255 -1.54 13.33 6.57
N GLU A 256 -2.31 14.43 6.57
CA GLU A 256 -3.71 14.44 6.12
C GLU A 256 -3.87 14.00 4.66
N GLY A 257 -5.09 13.77 4.19
CA GLY A 257 -5.40 13.52 2.79
C GLY A 257 -4.82 14.61 1.88
N THR A 258 -4.04 14.21 0.88
CA THR A 258 -3.18 15.14 0.11
C THR A 258 -3.38 14.91 -1.39
N GLY A 259 -3.84 15.96 -2.08
CA GLY A 259 -3.89 16.01 -3.54
C GLY A 259 -2.54 16.40 -4.15
N LYS A 260 -2.50 16.57 -5.48
CA LYS A 260 -1.31 17.03 -6.18
C LYS A 260 -0.98 18.48 -5.79
N GLY A 261 0.23 18.67 -5.27
CA GLY A 261 0.78 20.00 -4.99
C GLY A 261 1.62 20.53 -6.14
N HIS A 262 1.76 21.86 -6.20
CA HIS A 262 2.58 22.54 -7.21
C HIS A 262 3.70 23.38 -6.57
N SER A 263 3.99 23.16 -5.29
CA SER A 263 5.10 23.79 -4.57
C SER A 263 5.56 22.92 -3.40
N VAL A 264 6.81 23.05 -2.99
CA VAL A 264 7.36 22.46 -1.77
C VAL A 264 6.52 22.86 -0.56
N GLN A 265 6.18 24.15 -0.47
CA GLN A 265 5.44 24.69 0.67
C GLN A 265 4.07 24.02 0.85
N TYR A 266 3.36 23.67 -0.24
CA TYR A 266 2.10 22.94 -0.17
C TYR A 266 2.23 21.66 0.63
N TYR A 267 3.31 20.88 0.43
CA TYR A 267 3.55 19.63 1.15
C TYR A 267 3.99 19.86 2.59
N LEU A 268 4.80 20.90 2.85
CA LEU A 268 5.27 21.22 4.19
C LEU A 268 4.13 21.70 5.11
N ASP A 269 3.13 22.38 4.56
CA ASP A 269 1.98 22.93 5.29
C ASP A 269 0.87 21.91 5.55
N ARG A 270 1.01 20.65 5.08
CA ARG A 270 0.00 19.63 5.33
C ARG A 270 -0.14 19.38 6.82
N LYS A 271 -1.40 19.21 7.28
CA LYS A 271 -1.69 18.90 8.68
C LYS A 271 -1.13 17.54 9.07
N ARG A 272 -0.69 17.46 10.31
CA ARG A 272 -0.24 16.23 10.97
C ARG A 272 -1.34 15.76 11.91
N ASN A 273 -1.93 14.62 11.60
CA ASN A 273 -3.01 14.03 12.37
C ASN A 273 -2.48 12.98 13.34
N THR A 274 -3.21 12.75 14.44
CA THR A 274 -2.99 11.62 15.35
C THR A 274 -4.14 10.64 15.20
N GLY A 275 -3.83 9.34 15.10
CA GLY A 275 -4.82 8.28 14.95
C GLY A 275 -5.48 8.19 13.56
N ASP A 276 -4.95 8.91 12.57
CA ASP A 276 -5.41 8.83 11.20
C ASP A 276 -5.16 7.42 10.61
N LEU A 277 -6.13 6.89 9.89
CA LEU A 277 -6.07 5.52 9.34
C LEU A 277 -4.94 5.31 8.34
N HIS A 278 -4.45 6.38 7.67
CA HIS A 278 -3.29 6.30 6.80
C HIS A 278 -2.00 5.96 7.55
N GLY A 279 -1.92 6.25 8.86
CA GLY A 279 -0.81 5.85 9.72
C GLY A 279 -1.08 4.54 10.46
N GLN A 280 -2.31 4.36 10.97
CA GLN A 280 -2.69 3.16 11.72
C GLN A 280 -2.57 1.88 10.87
N ALA A 281 -2.95 1.91 9.60
CA ALA A 281 -2.85 0.75 8.73
C ALA A 281 -1.40 0.33 8.45
N PRO A 282 -0.46 1.21 8.04
CA PRO A 282 0.93 0.83 7.79
C PRO A 282 1.67 0.28 9.01
N ILE A 283 1.39 0.79 10.23
CA ILE A 283 2.01 0.22 11.43
C ILE A 283 1.55 -1.22 11.67
N LEU A 284 0.27 -1.52 11.42
CA LEU A 284 -0.25 -2.89 11.47
C LEU A 284 0.37 -3.78 10.38
N TRP A 285 0.61 -3.24 9.18
CA TRP A 285 1.26 -4.01 8.11
C TRP A 285 2.70 -4.34 8.46
N THR A 286 3.45 -3.36 9.03
CA THR A 286 4.81 -3.60 9.51
C THR A 286 4.86 -4.61 10.63
N ALA A 287 4.01 -4.48 11.64
CA ALA A 287 3.90 -5.45 12.73
C ALA A 287 3.57 -6.86 12.20
N SER A 288 2.60 -6.96 11.27
CA SER A 288 2.24 -8.22 10.63
C SER A 288 3.39 -8.83 9.81
N ALA A 289 4.16 -7.98 9.12
CA ALA A 289 5.34 -8.45 8.37
C ALA A 289 6.44 -8.96 9.32
N LEU A 290 6.62 -8.34 10.47
CA LEU A 290 7.56 -8.81 11.49
C LEU A 290 7.15 -10.14 12.11
N LEU A 291 5.84 -10.40 12.25
CA LEU A 291 5.30 -11.65 12.83
C LEU A 291 5.32 -12.84 11.84
N ARG A 292 5.22 -12.61 10.54
CA ARG A 292 5.32 -13.67 9.50
C ARG A 292 6.73 -14.26 9.45
#